data_add3cc4f7642abc4fc8ad54690f7fe5c
#
_entry.id   add3cc4f7642abc4fc8ad54690f7fe5c
#
_cell.length_a   1.000
_cell.length_b   1.000
_cell.length_c   1.000
_cell.angle_alpha   90.00
_cell.angle_beta   90.00
_cell.angle_gamma   90.00
#
_symmetry.space_group_name_H-M   'P 1'
#
loop_
_entity.id
_entity.type
_entity.pdbx_description
1 polymer ?
#
loop_
_entity_poly.entity_id
_entity_poly.type
_entity_poly.pdbx_seq_one_letter_code
_entity_poly.pdbx_strand_id
1 'polypeptide(L)'
;MAVKITELHHHGIRIGPSPGELEKARAFYRDVLGLSADPGRPDIPGAPGFWLNVGGDSHPNQNHLIGISGASKYAAGPGKDPTLPHVALAVPDIQETKRELDRLGVSYWTTKGVTGPDAEQVFVNDPFGNIIELHQEGTCRCNSKAA
;
A
#
# COMPACT_ATOMS: atom_id res chain seq x y z
N MET A 1 -21.49 13.09 6.86
CA MET A 1 -20.12 13.19 7.09
C MET A 1 -19.48 11.85 7.07
N ALA A 2 -18.51 11.75 6.23
CA ALA A 2 -17.82 10.52 5.97
C ALA A 2 -16.34 10.83 5.83
N VAL A 3 -15.53 9.77 5.75
CA VAL A 3 -14.13 9.92 5.39
C VAL A 3 -14.04 10.53 4.00
N LYS A 4 -13.19 11.53 3.82
CA LYS A 4 -13.01 12.18 2.53
C LYS A 4 -11.95 11.40 1.74
N ILE A 5 -12.38 10.78 0.65
CA ILE A 5 -11.49 10.06 -0.27
C ILE A 5 -11.22 10.96 -1.47
N THR A 6 -9.96 11.12 -1.83
CA THR A 6 -9.56 12.00 -2.92
C THR A 6 -9.13 11.26 -4.17
N GLU A 7 -8.58 10.05 -4.04
CA GLU A 7 -8.17 9.29 -5.22
C GLU A 7 -7.88 7.82 -4.87
N LEU A 8 -7.78 6.99 -5.89
CA LEU A 8 -7.24 5.65 -5.77
C LEU A 8 -5.71 5.76 -5.69
N HIS A 9 -5.11 5.22 -4.64
CA HIS A 9 -3.67 5.33 -4.44
C HIS A 9 -2.91 4.14 -5.03
N HIS A 10 -3.24 2.96 -4.59
CA HIS A 10 -2.61 1.76 -5.12
C HIS A 10 -3.45 0.51 -4.88
N HIS A 11 -3.07 -0.56 -5.56
CA HIS A 11 -3.60 -1.90 -5.36
C HIS A 11 -2.43 -2.82 -4.98
N GLY A 12 -2.55 -3.53 -3.87
CA GLY A 12 -1.52 -4.44 -3.39
C GLY A 12 -1.86 -5.88 -3.69
N ILE A 13 -0.90 -6.62 -4.21
CA ILE A 13 -1.01 -8.06 -4.44
C ILE A 13 0.26 -8.77 -3.99
N ARG A 14 0.14 -10.03 -3.63
CA ARG A 14 1.28 -10.82 -3.23
C ARG A 14 1.91 -11.52 -4.41
N ILE A 15 3.25 -11.60 -4.36
CA ILE A 15 4.07 -12.44 -5.23
C ILE A 15 4.95 -13.30 -4.35
N GLY A 16 5.56 -14.34 -4.94
CA GLY A 16 6.47 -15.17 -4.19
C GLY A 16 7.71 -14.39 -3.74
N PRO A 17 8.24 -14.68 -2.54
CA PRO A 17 9.32 -13.89 -1.94
C PRO A 17 10.73 -14.29 -2.37
N SER A 18 10.92 -15.42 -3.04
CA SER A 18 12.27 -15.85 -3.43
C SER A 18 12.84 -14.97 -4.54
N PRO A 19 14.19 -14.85 -4.64
CA PRO A 19 14.80 -14.06 -5.71
C PRO A 19 14.34 -14.45 -7.11
N GLY A 20 14.17 -15.75 -7.37
CA GLY A 20 13.67 -16.23 -8.67
C GLY A 20 12.22 -15.82 -8.93
N GLU A 21 11.37 -15.87 -7.90
CA GLU A 21 9.97 -15.45 -8.02
C GLU A 21 9.85 -13.94 -8.21
N LEU A 22 10.65 -13.16 -7.48
CA LEU A 22 10.70 -11.71 -7.66
C LEU A 22 11.12 -11.35 -9.09
N GLU A 23 12.12 -12.04 -9.63
CA GLU A 23 12.57 -11.77 -11.00
C GLU A 23 11.53 -12.17 -12.04
N LYS A 24 10.83 -13.29 -11.84
CA LYS A 24 9.73 -13.68 -12.72
C LYS A 24 8.61 -12.64 -12.73
N ALA A 25 8.26 -12.13 -11.56
CA ALA A 25 7.25 -11.08 -11.45
C ALA A 25 7.70 -9.81 -12.16
N ARG A 26 8.93 -9.39 -11.91
CA ARG A 26 9.49 -8.21 -12.56
C ARG A 26 9.50 -8.34 -14.08
N ALA A 27 9.94 -9.46 -14.59
CA ALA A 27 9.97 -9.71 -16.03
C ALA A 27 8.56 -9.63 -16.63
N PHE A 28 7.57 -10.25 -15.99
CA PHE A 28 6.19 -10.21 -16.49
C PHE A 28 5.64 -8.78 -16.51
N TYR A 29 5.71 -8.09 -15.38
CA TYR A 29 5.11 -6.76 -15.30
C TYR A 29 5.85 -5.73 -16.15
N ARG A 30 7.17 -5.83 -16.26
CA ARG A 30 7.97 -4.96 -17.13
C ARG A 30 7.86 -5.33 -18.61
N ASP A 31 8.11 -6.59 -18.94
CA ASP A 31 8.28 -7.00 -20.35
C ASP A 31 6.97 -7.30 -21.04
N VAL A 32 5.95 -7.77 -20.30
CA VAL A 32 4.64 -8.06 -20.88
C VAL A 32 3.71 -6.86 -20.73
N LEU A 33 3.66 -6.25 -19.54
CA LEU A 33 2.71 -5.17 -19.27
C LEU A 33 3.31 -3.76 -19.39
N GLY A 34 4.61 -3.65 -19.55
CA GLY A 34 5.28 -2.36 -19.76
C GLY A 34 5.31 -1.45 -18.55
N LEU A 35 5.13 -1.98 -17.34
CA LEU A 35 5.11 -1.16 -16.12
C LEU A 35 6.53 -0.99 -15.59
N SER A 36 6.83 0.22 -15.13
CA SER A 36 8.13 0.56 -14.56
C SER A 36 8.06 0.65 -13.03
N ALA A 37 9.14 0.22 -12.38
CA ALA A 37 9.23 0.30 -10.93
C ALA A 37 9.54 1.72 -10.48
N ASP A 38 8.86 2.17 -9.42
CA ASP A 38 9.12 3.45 -8.77
C ASP A 38 10.44 3.35 -7.99
N PRO A 39 11.43 4.18 -8.30
CA PRO A 39 12.70 4.16 -7.56
C PRO A 39 12.56 4.69 -6.12
N GLY A 40 11.45 5.31 -5.80
CA GLY A 40 11.18 5.83 -4.46
C GLY A 40 10.74 4.79 -3.43
N ARG A 41 10.51 3.54 -3.86
CA ARG A 41 10.11 2.50 -2.90
C ARG A 41 11.20 2.29 -1.86
N PRO A 42 10.89 2.42 -0.55
CA PRO A 42 11.88 2.10 0.48
C PRO A 42 12.12 0.60 0.57
N ASP A 43 13.23 0.23 1.18
CA ASP A 43 13.42 -1.16 1.58
C ASP A 43 12.49 -1.46 2.76
N ILE A 44 11.62 -2.44 2.56
CA ILE A 44 10.65 -2.84 3.60
C ILE A 44 11.10 -4.21 4.12
N PRO A 45 11.64 -4.27 5.35
CA PRO A 45 12.13 -5.53 5.89
C PRO A 45 11.07 -6.62 5.92
N GLY A 46 11.41 -7.79 5.37
CA GLY A 46 10.50 -8.93 5.31
C GLY A 46 9.43 -8.86 4.24
N ALA A 47 9.44 -7.82 3.42
CA ALA A 47 8.47 -7.63 2.35
C ALA A 47 9.15 -7.06 1.10
N PRO A 48 10.06 -7.80 0.46
CA PRO A 48 10.67 -7.34 -0.78
C PRO A 48 9.60 -7.23 -1.87
N GLY A 49 9.86 -6.42 -2.89
CA GLY A 49 8.91 -6.31 -3.99
C GLY A 49 9.10 -5.04 -4.77
N PHE A 50 8.04 -4.63 -5.44
CA PHE A 50 8.08 -3.50 -6.36
C PHE A 50 6.84 -2.64 -6.22
N TRP A 51 7.00 -1.34 -6.37
CA TRP A 51 5.89 -0.43 -6.61
C TRP A 51 5.93 -0.06 -8.07
N LEU A 52 4.90 -0.45 -8.80
CA LEU A 52 4.86 -0.28 -10.25
C LEU A 52 3.95 0.88 -10.61
N ASN A 53 4.48 1.81 -11.40
CA ASN A 53 3.72 2.97 -11.84
C ASN A 53 2.74 2.56 -12.94
N VAL A 54 1.50 3.02 -12.81
CA VAL A 54 0.44 2.81 -13.79
C VAL A 54 0.07 4.16 -14.38
N GLY A 55 0.12 4.28 -15.70
CA GLY A 55 -0.26 5.52 -16.38
C GLY A 55 0.81 6.60 -16.38
N GLY A 56 2.04 6.26 -16.05
CA GLY A 56 3.16 7.21 -16.06
C GLY A 56 3.65 7.54 -14.66
N ASP A 57 4.80 8.19 -14.59
CA ASP A 57 5.55 8.42 -13.36
C ASP A 57 5.12 9.65 -12.57
N SER A 58 4.12 10.39 -13.04
CA SER A 58 3.62 11.59 -12.37
C SER A 58 2.34 11.34 -11.57
N HIS A 59 1.91 10.09 -11.48
CA HIS A 59 0.60 9.76 -10.95
C HIS A 59 0.70 8.80 -9.77
N PRO A 60 -0.16 8.96 -8.73
CA PRO A 60 -0.13 8.08 -7.57
C PRO A 60 -0.64 6.66 -7.82
N ASN A 61 -1.27 6.39 -8.96
CA ASN A 61 -1.79 5.05 -9.23
C ASN A 61 -0.66 4.05 -9.40
N GLN A 62 -0.64 3.05 -8.54
CA GLN A 62 0.41 2.04 -8.55
C GLN A 62 -0.14 0.65 -8.28
N ASN A 63 0.59 -0.35 -8.77
CA ASN A 63 0.45 -1.72 -8.30
C ASN A 63 1.62 -2.01 -7.36
N HIS A 64 1.32 -2.40 -6.14
CA HIS A 64 2.32 -2.82 -5.17
C HIS A 64 2.43 -4.34 -5.18
N LEU A 65 3.58 -4.85 -5.61
CA LEU A 65 3.88 -6.28 -5.57
C LEU A 65 4.65 -6.57 -4.28
N ILE A 66 4.09 -7.45 -3.46
CA ILE A 66 4.60 -7.70 -2.12
C ILE A 66 5.11 -9.14 -2.06
N GLY A 67 6.42 -9.30 -1.93
CA GLY A 67 7.08 -10.60 -1.92
C GLY A 67 7.00 -11.26 -0.55
N ILE A 68 5.87 -11.91 -0.27
CA ILE A 68 5.66 -12.53 1.02
C ILE A 68 4.75 -13.75 0.88
N SER A 69 4.99 -14.77 1.70
CA SER A 69 4.10 -15.91 1.86
C SER A 69 3.79 -16.10 3.35
N GLY A 70 2.56 -16.52 3.65
CA GLY A 70 2.14 -16.67 5.03
C GLY A 70 1.87 -15.35 5.74
N ALA A 71 1.82 -15.36 7.05
CA ALA A 71 1.58 -14.15 7.84
C ALA A 71 2.84 -13.29 7.88
N SER A 72 2.66 -11.97 7.84
CA SER A 72 3.76 -11.03 7.96
C SER A 72 3.91 -10.52 9.39
N LYS A 73 5.07 -9.94 9.69
CA LYS A 73 5.30 -9.27 10.98
C LYS A 73 4.45 -8.01 11.15
N TYR A 74 3.82 -7.55 10.10
CA TYR A 74 2.97 -6.36 10.12
C TYR A 74 1.51 -6.69 10.44
N ALA A 75 1.15 -7.97 10.55
CA ALA A 75 -0.22 -8.37 10.85
C ALA A 75 -0.64 -7.91 12.24
N ALA A 76 -1.85 -7.35 12.33
CA ALA A 76 -2.45 -6.88 13.57
C ALA A 76 -3.48 -7.87 14.12
N GLY A 77 -3.55 -9.06 13.53
CA GLY A 77 -4.49 -10.11 13.92
C GLY A 77 -5.05 -10.82 12.68
N PRO A 78 -5.93 -11.81 12.87
CA PRO A 78 -6.56 -12.51 11.75
C PRO A 78 -7.29 -11.53 10.82
N GLY A 79 -7.02 -11.63 9.51
CA GLY A 79 -7.61 -10.73 8.51
C GLY A 79 -7.10 -9.31 8.56
N LYS A 80 -6.05 -9.05 9.33
CA LYS A 80 -5.51 -7.68 9.52
C LYS A 80 -4.02 -7.62 9.18
N ASP A 81 -3.65 -8.23 8.09
CA ASP A 81 -2.28 -8.21 7.58
C ASP A 81 -2.23 -7.28 6.36
N PRO A 82 -1.52 -6.13 6.47
CA PRO A 82 -1.47 -5.15 5.37
C PRO A 82 -0.73 -5.65 4.14
N THR A 83 -0.08 -6.79 4.22
CA THR A 83 0.57 -7.41 3.04
C THR A 83 -0.39 -8.31 2.26
N LEU A 84 -1.59 -8.57 2.77
CA LEU A 84 -2.64 -9.25 2.01
C LEU A 84 -3.16 -8.35 0.89
N PRO A 85 -3.82 -8.91 -0.14
CA PRO A 85 -4.43 -8.09 -1.18
C PRO A 85 -5.33 -7.02 -0.58
N HIS A 86 -5.15 -5.78 -1.05
CA HIS A 86 -5.87 -4.63 -0.53
C HIS A 86 -5.92 -3.52 -1.58
N VAL A 87 -6.87 -2.61 -1.41
CA VAL A 87 -6.91 -1.36 -2.16
C VAL A 87 -6.56 -0.21 -1.21
N ALA A 88 -5.80 0.75 -1.68
CA ALA A 88 -5.48 1.94 -0.91
C ALA A 88 -6.13 3.17 -1.54
N LEU A 89 -6.77 3.95 -0.71
CA LEU A 89 -7.48 5.17 -1.08
C LEU A 89 -6.78 6.35 -0.39
N ALA A 90 -6.60 7.43 -1.12
CA ALA A 90 -5.93 8.61 -0.58
C ALA A 90 -6.91 9.50 0.19
N VAL A 91 -6.42 10.08 1.27
CA VAL A 91 -7.13 11.06 2.09
C VAL A 91 -6.28 12.31 2.23
N PRO A 92 -6.90 13.49 2.38
CA PRO A 92 -6.12 14.72 2.52
C PRO A 92 -5.44 14.86 3.90
N ASP A 93 -6.02 14.30 4.96
CA ASP A 93 -5.50 14.42 6.32
C ASP A 93 -5.80 13.14 7.10
N ILE A 94 -4.75 12.40 7.44
CA ILE A 94 -4.92 11.10 8.11
C ILE A 94 -5.42 11.26 9.56
N GLN A 95 -5.08 12.35 10.23
CA GLN A 95 -5.54 12.58 11.60
C GLN A 95 -7.03 12.89 11.61
N GLU A 96 -7.48 13.70 10.67
CA GLU A 96 -8.91 13.96 10.50
C GLU A 96 -9.68 12.69 10.16
N THR A 97 -9.10 11.86 9.31
CA THR A 97 -9.67 10.56 8.95
C THR A 97 -9.85 9.67 10.17
N LYS A 98 -8.84 9.61 11.04
CA LYS A 98 -8.93 8.83 12.29
C LYS A 98 -10.04 9.34 13.20
N ARG A 99 -10.15 10.67 13.32
CA ARG A 99 -11.24 11.27 14.13
C ARG A 99 -12.62 10.92 13.57
N GLU A 100 -12.75 10.96 12.24
CA GLU A 100 -14.02 10.59 11.59
C GLU A 100 -14.36 9.11 11.77
N LEU A 101 -13.37 8.23 11.67
CA LEU A 101 -13.58 6.80 11.93
C LEU A 101 -14.00 6.56 13.38
N ASP A 102 -13.37 7.25 14.32
CA ASP A 102 -13.74 7.17 15.73
C ASP A 102 -15.19 7.64 15.94
N ARG A 103 -15.55 8.76 15.31
CA ARG A 103 -16.91 9.31 15.40
C ARG A 103 -17.94 8.33 14.82
N LEU A 104 -17.59 7.62 13.75
CA LEU A 104 -18.47 6.64 13.13
C LEU A 104 -18.48 5.28 13.83
N GLY A 105 -17.64 5.09 14.83
CA GLY A 105 -17.53 3.81 15.53
C GLY A 105 -16.88 2.71 14.72
N VAL A 106 -16.06 3.06 13.73
CA VAL A 106 -15.37 2.10 12.87
C VAL A 106 -14.00 1.77 13.46
N SER A 107 -13.76 0.49 13.71
CA SER A 107 -12.46 0.01 14.17
C SER A 107 -11.42 0.11 13.07
N TYR A 108 -10.20 0.47 13.45
CA TYR A 108 -9.09 0.52 12.50
C TYR A 108 -7.79 0.15 13.20
N TRP A 109 -6.76 -0.14 12.42
CA TRP A 109 -5.38 -0.30 12.92
C TRP A 109 -4.44 0.53 12.05
N THR A 110 -3.23 0.78 12.56
CA THR A 110 -2.29 1.66 11.89
C THR A 110 -0.90 1.05 11.80
N THR A 111 -0.15 1.49 10.81
CA THR A 111 1.30 1.33 10.75
C THR A 111 1.93 2.70 10.60
N LYS A 112 3.19 2.86 10.99
CA LYS A 112 3.89 4.13 10.86
C LYS A 112 5.33 3.89 10.43
N GLY A 113 5.79 4.73 9.50
CA GLY A 113 7.18 4.68 9.03
C GLY A 113 7.50 3.56 8.07
N VAL A 114 6.53 2.74 7.66
CA VAL A 114 6.79 1.58 6.78
C VAL A 114 7.02 2.05 5.34
N THR A 115 6.19 2.94 4.85
CA THR A 115 6.24 3.42 3.47
C THR A 115 6.99 4.74 3.32
N GLY A 116 7.45 5.30 4.41
CA GLY A 116 8.23 6.54 4.46
C GLY A 116 8.32 7.03 5.88
N PRO A 117 9.28 7.92 6.21
CA PRO A 117 9.53 8.35 7.60
C PRO A 117 8.32 9.00 8.26
N ASP A 118 7.52 9.73 7.49
CA ASP A 118 6.37 10.46 8.01
C ASP A 118 5.04 9.81 7.60
N ALA A 119 5.09 8.65 6.96
CA ALA A 119 3.89 7.99 6.47
C ALA A 119 3.21 7.19 7.58
N GLU A 120 1.95 7.48 7.81
CA GLU A 120 1.07 6.66 8.64
C GLU A 120 0.00 6.06 7.75
N GLN A 121 -0.17 4.75 7.84
CA GLN A 121 -1.20 4.03 7.10
C GLN A 121 -2.31 3.66 8.08
N VAL A 122 -3.54 3.87 7.68
CA VAL A 122 -4.72 3.47 8.45
C VAL A 122 -5.44 2.39 7.65
N PHE A 123 -5.81 1.31 8.31
CA PHE A 123 -6.47 0.17 7.69
C PHE A 123 -7.80 -0.10 8.35
N VAL A 124 -8.80 -0.40 7.54
CA VAL A 124 -10.11 -0.86 8.00
C VAL A 124 -10.47 -2.15 7.27
N ASN A 125 -11.33 -2.94 7.87
CA ASN A 125 -11.98 -4.05 7.16
C ASN A 125 -13.37 -3.59 6.74
N ASP A 126 -13.76 -3.92 5.51
CA ASP A 126 -15.15 -3.77 5.12
C ASP A 126 -16.01 -4.86 5.78
N PRO A 127 -17.35 -4.85 5.61
CA PRO A 127 -18.21 -5.86 6.24
C PRO A 127 -17.91 -7.31 5.81
N PHE A 128 -17.15 -7.51 4.75
CA PHE A 128 -16.83 -8.84 4.21
C PHE A 128 -15.38 -9.24 4.49
N GLY A 129 -14.64 -8.44 5.27
CA GLY A 129 -13.26 -8.74 5.62
C GLY A 129 -12.21 -8.24 4.63
N ASN A 130 -12.60 -7.52 3.59
CA ASN A 130 -11.63 -6.92 2.67
C ASN A 130 -10.85 -5.81 3.36
N ILE A 131 -9.55 -5.74 3.09
CA ILE A 131 -8.68 -4.72 3.68
C ILE A 131 -8.69 -3.48 2.79
N ILE A 132 -8.98 -2.34 3.41
CA ILE A 132 -8.91 -1.02 2.78
C ILE A 132 -7.85 -0.22 3.53
N GLU A 133 -6.86 0.26 2.80
CA GLU A 133 -5.84 1.15 3.34
C GLU A 133 -6.25 2.59 3.07
N LEU A 134 -6.08 3.46 4.07
CA LEU A 134 -6.26 4.90 3.92
C LEU A 134 -4.89 5.54 4.09
N HIS A 135 -4.48 6.34 3.13
CA HIS A 135 -3.13 6.88 3.04
C HIS A 135 -3.18 8.38 2.79
N GLN A 136 -2.45 9.16 3.57
CA GLN A 136 -2.43 10.61 3.38
C GLN A 136 -1.69 10.97 2.10
N GLU A 137 -2.27 11.87 1.32
CA GLU A 137 -1.64 12.40 0.12
C GLU A 137 -0.23 12.92 0.42
N GLY A 138 0.72 12.60 -0.45
CA GLY A 138 2.08 13.15 -0.41
C GLY A 138 2.99 12.63 0.70
N THR A 139 2.56 11.69 1.53
CA THR A 139 3.40 11.21 2.64
C THR A 139 4.14 9.92 2.36
N CYS A 140 3.70 9.10 1.43
CA CYS A 140 4.47 7.93 1.08
C CYS A 140 5.59 8.30 0.09
N ARG A 141 6.56 7.41 -0.08
CA ARG A 141 7.66 7.63 -1.03
C ARG A 141 7.28 7.30 -2.46
N CYS A 142 6.07 6.79 -2.67
CA CYS A 142 5.54 6.56 -4.01
C CYS A 142 5.51 7.88 -4.78
N ASN A 143 5.79 7.83 -6.06
CA ASN A 143 5.93 9.02 -6.92
C ASN A 143 6.98 10.02 -6.45
N SER A 144 7.75 9.65 -5.45
CA SER A 144 8.92 10.40 -5.11
C SER A 144 9.88 10.26 -6.28
N LYS A 145 10.07 11.33 -7.03
CA LYS A 145 11.19 11.40 -7.97
C LYS A 145 12.40 11.47 -7.08
N ALA A 146 13.01 10.32 -6.85
CA ALA A 146 14.12 10.21 -5.95
C ALA A 146 15.11 11.32 -6.25
N ALA A 147 15.11 12.25 -5.37
CA ALA A 147 16.16 13.24 -5.38
C ALA A 147 17.45 12.52 -4.99
#